data_781c8bd4b7ca5cbd28a7785d3fd9b06d
#
_entry.id   781c8bd4b7ca5cbd28a7785d3fd9b06d
#
_cell.length_a   1.000
_cell.length_b   1.000
_cell.length_c   1.000
_cell.angle_alpha   90.00
_cell.angle_beta   90.00
_cell.angle_gamma   90.00
#
_symmetry.space_group_name_H-M   'P 1'
#
loop_
_entity.id
_entity.type
_entity.pdbx_description
1 polymer ?
#
loop_
_entity_poly.entity_id
_entity_poly.type
_entity_poly.pdbx_seq_one_letter_code
_entity_poly.pdbx_strand_id
1 'polypeptide(L)'
;GLAQAFILGEEFIGDDCCAMILGDNIFYGNGFSKILKSAVSNAENKGRCTVFGYYVPDPERFGIVEFDANGKVLSVEEKPQHPKSNYAITGLYFYNKEVVRMAKQVKPSARGELEITTLNDMYLKKDELDVQLLGRGFAWLDTGTMESLVDAADFVRMVEKRQGIKISAPEEIAFKYGWI
;
A
#
# COMPACT_ATOMS: atom_id res chain seq x y z
N GLY A 1 7.83 9.67 -10.37
CA GLY A 1 6.88 9.29 -9.32
C GLY A 1 6.40 7.86 -9.47
N LEU A 2 5.79 7.29 -8.43
CA LEU A 2 5.47 5.86 -8.36
C LEU A 2 4.49 5.37 -9.44
N ALA A 3 3.55 6.20 -9.88
CA ALA A 3 2.63 5.80 -10.96
C ALA A 3 3.36 5.49 -12.28
N GLN A 4 4.57 6.01 -12.49
CA GLN A 4 5.38 5.72 -13.65
C GLN A 4 5.82 4.24 -13.73
N ALA A 5 5.91 3.55 -12.58
CA ALA A 5 6.27 2.14 -12.55
C ALA A 5 5.32 1.27 -13.38
N PHE A 6 4.02 1.57 -13.38
CA PHE A 6 3.03 0.85 -14.17
C PHE A 6 3.20 1.09 -15.69
N ILE A 7 3.64 2.30 -16.08
CA ILE A 7 3.91 2.63 -17.48
C ILE A 7 5.16 1.89 -17.96
N LEU A 8 6.22 1.87 -17.14
CA LEU A 8 7.45 1.17 -17.46
C LEU A 8 7.29 -0.35 -17.44
N GLY A 9 6.41 -0.86 -16.57
CA GLY A 9 6.10 -2.28 -16.43
C GLY A 9 4.97 -2.78 -17.34
N GLU A 10 4.52 -1.98 -18.33
CA GLU A 10 3.35 -2.30 -19.17
C GLU A 10 3.44 -3.69 -19.84
N GLU A 11 4.58 -4.03 -20.42
CA GLU A 11 4.77 -5.34 -21.08
C GLU A 11 4.72 -6.50 -20.07
N PHE A 12 5.20 -6.27 -18.84
CA PHE A 12 5.18 -7.27 -17.77
C PHE A 12 3.77 -7.45 -17.19
N ILE A 13 3.03 -6.36 -17.01
CA ILE A 13 1.67 -6.37 -16.44
C ILE A 13 0.67 -6.93 -17.47
N GLY A 14 0.81 -6.52 -18.74
CA GLY A 14 -0.14 -6.91 -19.76
C GLY A 14 -1.58 -6.51 -19.42
N ASP A 15 -2.50 -7.45 -19.57
CA ASP A 15 -3.93 -7.30 -19.28
C ASP A 15 -4.31 -7.86 -17.89
N ASP A 16 -3.32 -8.11 -17.01
CA ASP A 16 -3.55 -8.69 -15.69
C ASP A 16 -3.78 -7.62 -14.61
N CYS A 17 -4.38 -8.06 -13.50
CA CYS A 17 -4.35 -7.31 -12.25
C CYS A 17 -2.94 -7.38 -11.66
N CYS A 18 -2.53 -6.35 -10.93
CA CYS A 18 -1.21 -6.35 -10.32
C CYS A 18 -1.21 -5.84 -8.89
N ALA A 19 -0.23 -6.30 -8.11
CA ALA A 19 0.12 -5.74 -6.82
C ALA A 19 1.46 -5.03 -6.93
N MET A 20 1.58 -3.89 -6.27
CA MET A 20 2.85 -3.19 -6.10
C MET A 20 3.13 -3.03 -4.61
N ILE A 21 4.33 -3.42 -4.20
CA ILE A 21 4.85 -3.18 -2.86
C ILE A 21 6.14 -2.37 -2.95
N LEU A 22 6.27 -1.38 -2.08
CA LEU A 22 7.51 -0.61 -1.97
C LEU A 22 8.53 -1.40 -1.15
N GLY A 23 9.77 -1.50 -1.65
CA GLY A 23 10.80 -2.36 -1.07
C GLY A 23 11.34 -1.91 0.29
N ASP A 24 11.02 -0.71 0.70
CA ASP A 24 11.35 -0.11 2.00
C ASP A 24 10.20 -0.20 3.02
N ASN A 25 9.13 -0.92 2.70
CA ASN A 25 7.98 -1.09 3.58
C ASN A 25 7.95 -2.48 4.21
N ILE A 26 7.82 -2.54 5.53
CA ILE A 26 7.68 -3.78 6.31
C ILE A 26 6.28 -3.82 6.91
N PHE A 27 5.60 -4.94 6.71
CA PHE A 27 4.27 -5.20 7.28
C PHE A 27 4.33 -6.39 8.22
N TYR A 28 3.81 -6.23 9.41
CA TYR A 28 3.69 -7.30 10.39
C TYR A 28 2.32 -7.25 11.07
N GLY A 29 1.62 -8.37 11.11
CA GLY A 29 0.31 -8.45 11.76
C GLY A 29 -0.37 -9.78 11.57
N ASN A 30 -1.21 -10.14 12.53
CA ASN A 30 -1.96 -11.40 12.45
C ASN A 30 -3.07 -11.33 11.38
N GLY A 31 -3.21 -12.40 10.62
CA GLY A 31 -4.26 -12.52 9.60
C GLY A 31 -3.98 -11.73 8.32
N PHE A 32 -2.77 -11.19 8.12
CA PHE A 32 -2.42 -10.37 6.96
C PHE A 32 -2.69 -11.09 5.63
N SER A 33 -2.36 -12.39 5.52
CA SER A 33 -2.64 -13.18 4.31
C SER A 33 -4.12 -13.19 3.93
N LYS A 34 -5.05 -13.13 4.90
CA LYS A 34 -6.49 -13.07 4.62
C LYS A 34 -6.88 -11.72 4.02
N ILE A 35 -6.28 -10.65 4.54
CA ILE A 35 -6.48 -9.29 4.03
C ILE A 35 -5.95 -9.18 2.59
N LEU A 36 -4.76 -9.70 2.31
CA LEU A 36 -4.18 -9.71 0.97
C LEU A 36 -5.04 -10.50 -0.03
N LYS A 37 -5.55 -11.68 0.35
CA LYS A 37 -6.46 -12.48 -0.50
C LYS A 37 -7.75 -11.72 -0.81
N SER A 38 -8.27 -10.92 0.13
CA SER A 38 -9.43 -10.07 -0.12
C SER A 38 -9.12 -8.98 -1.14
N ALA A 39 -7.94 -8.34 -1.05
CA ALA A 39 -7.49 -7.33 -2.00
C ALA A 39 -7.31 -7.91 -3.42
N VAL A 40 -6.72 -9.10 -3.54
CA VAL A 40 -6.64 -9.84 -4.81
C VAL A 40 -8.03 -10.07 -5.39
N SER A 41 -8.95 -10.62 -4.58
CA SER A 41 -10.32 -10.87 -5.02
C SER A 41 -11.08 -9.60 -5.43
N ASN A 42 -10.82 -8.47 -4.79
CA ASN A 42 -11.39 -7.19 -5.21
C ASN A 42 -10.89 -6.79 -6.60
N ALA A 43 -9.59 -6.92 -6.85
CA ALA A 43 -9.00 -6.58 -8.15
C ALA A 43 -9.50 -7.49 -9.27
N GLU A 44 -9.44 -8.81 -9.07
CA GLU A 44 -9.75 -9.81 -10.10
C GLU A 44 -11.25 -9.97 -10.37
N ASN A 45 -12.07 -10.01 -9.31
CA ASN A 45 -13.46 -10.39 -9.43
C ASN A 45 -14.45 -9.22 -9.40
N LYS A 46 -14.03 -8.06 -8.83
CA LYS A 46 -14.90 -6.89 -8.70
C LYS A 46 -14.41 -5.69 -9.50
N GLY A 47 -13.21 -5.77 -10.11
CA GLY A 47 -12.60 -4.67 -10.83
C GLY A 47 -12.24 -3.47 -9.94
N ARG A 48 -12.09 -3.66 -8.62
CA ARG A 48 -11.83 -2.61 -7.64
C ARG A 48 -10.37 -2.65 -7.19
N CYS A 49 -9.79 -1.48 -6.99
CA CYS A 49 -8.46 -1.35 -6.43
C CYS A 49 -8.51 -1.33 -4.91
N THR A 50 -7.47 -1.83 -4.25
CA THR A 50 -7.36 -1.80 -2.79
C THR A 50 -6.03 -1.19 -2.38
N VAL A 51 -6.09 -0.20 -1.49
CA VAL A 51 -4.95 0.39 -0.78
C VAL A 51 -5.14 0.21 0.73
N PHE A 52 -4.05 0.35 1.49
CA PHE A 52 -4.09 0.11 2.93
C PHE A 52 -3.80 1.40 3.68
N GLY A 53 -4.69 1.73 4.61
CA GLY A 53 -4.56 2.87 5.50
C GLY A 53 -4.01 2.46 6.87
N TYR A 54 -3.03 3.20 7.38
CA TYR A 54 -2.43 3.00 8.69
C TYR A 54 -2.37 4.32 9.46
N TYR A 55 -2.71 4.29 10.75
CA TYR A 55 -2.67 5.48 11.60
C TYR A 55 -1.23 5.88 11.92
N VAL A 56 -0.87 7.14 11.64
CA VAL A 56 0.46 7.70 11.89
C VAL A 56 0.37 8.99 12.71
N PRO A 57 1.40 9.30 13.51
CA PRO A 57 1.46 10.57 14.25
C PRO A 57 1.89 11.77 13.41
N ASP A 58 2.55 11.54 12.26
CA ASP A 58 3.18 12.52 11.37
C ASP A 58 2.63 12.42 9.93
N PRO A 59 1.30 12.66 9.74
CA PRO A 59 0.61 12.38 8.48
C PRO A 59 1.11 13.23 7.29
N GLU A 60 1.69 14.39 7.52
CA GLU A 60 2.19 15.29 6.46
C GLU A 60 3.31 14.68 5.60
N ARG A 61 3.88 13.57 6.03
CA ARG A 61 4.95 12.87 5.28
C ARG A 61 4.41 11.94 4.19
N PHE A 62 3.14 11.60 4.22
CA PHE A 62 2.54 10.50 3.45
C PHE A 62 1.37 10.97 2.58
N GLY A 63 0.94 10.10 1.68
CA GLY A 63 -0.39 10.20 1.08
C GLY A 63 -1.45 9.91 2.14
N ILE A 64 -2.41 10.82 2.32
CA ILE A 64 -3.41 10.75 3.38
C ILE A 64 -4.79 10.45 2.81
N VAL A 65 -5.55 9.60 3.50
CA VAL A 65 -6.93 9.31 3.17
C VAL A 65 -7.87 9.96 4.18
N GLU A 66 -8.90 10.66 3.69
CA GLU A 66 -9.96 11.25 4.49
C GLU A 66 -11.22 10.37 4.46
N PHE A 67 -11.89 10.23 5.60
CA PHE A 67 -13.12 9.48 5.74
C PHE A 67 -14.26 10.35 6.26
N ASP A 68 -15.48 10.03 5.88
CA ASP A 68 -16.68 10.55 6.56
C ASP A 68 -16.96 9.80 7.88
N ALA A 69 -17.99 10.24 8.59
CA ALA A 69 -18.42 9.62 9.86
C ALA A 69 -18.86 8.15 9.73
N ASN A 70 -19.15 7.68 8.52
CA ASN A 70 -19.55 6.31 8.22
C ASN A 70 -18.38 5.44 7.73
N GLY A 71 -17.15 6.02 7.65
CA GLY A 71 -15.97 5.33 7.15
C GLY A 71 -15.85 5.29 5.62
N LYS A 72 -16.67 6.06 4.89
CA LYS A 72 -16.53 6.20 3.44
C LYS A 72 -15.36 7.13 3.12
N VAL A 73 -14.54 6.73 2.16
CA VAL A 73 -13.44 7.56 1.67
C VAL A 73 -13.99 8.80 0.96
N LEU A 74 -13.54 9.97 1.38
CA LEU A 74 -13.90 11.27 0.80
C LEU A 74 -12.84 11.81 -0.13
N SER A 75 -11.57 11.70 0.26
CA SER A 75 -10.44 12.22 -0.52
C SER A 75 -9.16 11.45 -0.22
N VAL A 76 -8.22 11.54 -1.15
CA VAL A 76 -6.82 11.14 -0.96
C VAL A 76 -5.94 12.32 -1.38
N GLU A 77 -4.93 12.65 -0.57
CA GLU A 77 -4.06 13.83 -0.79
C GLU A 77 -2.60 13.48 -0.52
N GLU A 78 -1.71 13.86 -1.45
CA GLU A 78 -0.28 13.60 -1.33
C GLU A 78 0.39 14.65 -0.45
N LYS A 79 0.99 14.21 0.65
CA LYS A 79 1.81 15.03 1.56
C LYS A 79 1.18 16.41 1.86
N PRO A 80 -0.05 16.43 2.39
CA PRO A 80 -0.75 17.69 2.63
C PRO A 80 -0.06 18.51 3.72
N GLN A 81 -0.03 19.83 3.54
CA GLN A 81 0.46 20.75 4.59
C GLN A 81 -0.48 20.79 5.80
N HIS A 82 -1.77 20.54 5.57
CA HIS A 82 -2.82 20.49 6.60
C HIS A 82 -3.59 19.18 6.44
N PRO A 83 -3.07 18.05 7.00
CA PRO A 83 -3.70 16.75 6.86
C PRO A 83 -5.11 16.73 7.45
N LYS A 84 -6.07 16.17 6.71
CA LYS A 84 -7.46 16.04 7.15
C LYS A 84 -7.70 14.81 8.02
N SER A 85 -6.76 13.90 8.07
CA SER A 85 -6.76 12.71 8.93
C SER A 85 -5.33 12.26 9.25
N ASN A 86 -5.21 11.30 10.17
CA ASN A 86 -3.95 10.64 10.49
C ASN A 86 -3.78 9.29 9.79
N TYR A 87 -4.62 8.96 8.80
CA TYR A 87 -4.50 7.69 8.09
C TYR A 87 -3.65 7.85 6.82
N ALA A 88 -2.41 7.37 6.91
CA ALA A 88 -1.49 7.30 5.78
C ALA A 88 -1.82 6.11 4.87
N ILE A 89 -1.72 6.29 3.57
CA ILE A 89 -1.73 5.19 2.59
C ILE A 89 -0.34 4.55 2.62
N THR A 90 -0.29 3.25 2.91
CA THR A 90 0.96 2.50 2.98
C THR A 90 1.50 2.18 1.59
N GLY A 91 2.75 1.70 1.52
CA GLY A 91 3.39 1.31 0.27
C GLY A 91 2.98 -0.06 -0.26
N LEU A 92 1.69 -0.40 -0.17
CA LEU A 92 1.11 -1.65 -0.69
C LEU A 92 -0.20 -1.37 -1.43
N TYR A 93 -0.25 -1.77 -2.69
CA TYR A 93 -1.32 -1.41 -3.61
C TYR A 93 -1.75 -2.63 -4.42
N PHE A 94 -3.05 -2.79 -4.62
CA PHE A 94 -3.63 -3.79 -5.51
C PHE A 94 -4.51 -3.09 -6.54
N TYR A 95 -4.22 -3.31 -7.81
CA TYR A 95 -4.91 -2.66 -8.90
C TYR A 95 -5.52 -3.67 -9.86
N ASN A 96 -6.65 -3.28 -10.44
CA ASN A 96 -7.27 -4.02 -11.55
C ASN A 96 -6.46 -3.84 -12.85
N LYS A 97 -6.83 -4.56 -13.89
CA LYS A 97 -6.17 -4.57 -15.21
C LYS A 97 -6.10 -3.21 -15.93
N GLU A 98 -6.85 -2.21 -15.45
CA GLU A 98 -6.88 -0.88 -16.06
C GLU A 98 -5.71 0.01 -15.60
N VAL A 99 -4.86 -0.46 -14.69
CA VAL A 99 -3.86 0.37 -14.01
C VAL A 99 -2.89 1.05 -14.96
N VAL A 100 -2.40 0.35 -15.97
CA VAL A 100 -1.47 0.93 -16.97
C VAL A 100 -2.15 2.06 -17.74
N ARG A 101 -3.38 1.81 -18.21
CA ARG A 101 -4.16 2.81 -18.93
C ARG A 101 -4.47 4.05 -18.07
N MET A 102 -4.78 3.83 -16.80
CA MET A 102 -5.03 4.92 -15.83
C MET A 102 -3.74 5.68 -15.51
N ALA A 103 -2.64 4.99 -15.28
CA ALA A 103 -1.34 5.60 -14.99
C ALA A 103 -0.85 6.52 -16.13
N LYS A 104 -1.09 6.15 -17.39
CA LYS A 104 -0.78 7.01 -18.56
C LYS A 104 -1.55 8.33 -18.60
N GLN A 105 -2.64 8.45 -17.85
CA GLN A 105 -3.44 9.69 -17.75
C GLN A 105 -3.03 10.58 -16.59
N VAL A 106 -2.20 10.08 -15.66
CA VAL A 106 -1.70 10.86 -14.53
C VAL A 106 -0.81 11.99 -15.06
N LYS A 107 -1.09 13.21 -14.62
CA LYS A 107 -0.28 14.38 -14.94
C LYS A 107 0.77 14.62 -13.85
N PRO A 108 1.94 15.15 -14.20
CA PRO A 108 2.94 15.53 -13.21
C PRO A 108 2.37 16.51 -12.19
N SER A 109 2.68 16.26 -10.91
CA SER A 109 2.37 17.16 -9.80
C SER A 109 3.24 18.42 -9.84
N ALA A 110 3.02 19.36 -8.90
CA ALA A 110 3.89 20.51 -8.70
C ALA A 110 5.37 20.13 -8.43
N ARG A 111 5.61 18.90 -7.96
CA ARG A 111 6.95 18.33 -7.76
C ARG A 111 7.55 17.70 -9.02
N GLY A 112 6.83 17.73 -10.15
CA GLY A 112 7.23 17.09 -11.41
C GLY A 112 7.07 15.56 -11.41
N GLU A 113 6.35 14.98 -10.46
CA GLU A 113 6.19 13.55 -10.30
C GLU A 113 4.81 13.03 -10.74
N LEU A 114 4.76 11.84 -11.32
CA LEU A 114 3.53 11.09 -11.53
C LEU A 114 3.16 10.40 -10.21
N GLU A 115 2.34 11.09 -9.40
CA GLU A 115 2.02 10.65 -8.06
C GLU A 115 1.06 9.45 -8.07
N ILE A 116 1.35 8.47 -7.21
CA ILE A 116 0.46 7.33 -7.03
C ILE A 116 -0.84 7.75 -6.34
N THR A 117 -0.80 8.79 -5.51
CA THR A 117 -1.98 9.35 -4.87
C THR A 117 -2.93 9.97 -5.89
N THR A 118 -2.42 10.58 -6.97
CA THR A 118 -3.26 11.03 -8.10
C THR A 118 -3.93 9.86 -8.80
N LEU A 119 -3.21 8.75 -9.00
CA LEU A 119 -3.79 7.53 -9.57
C LEU A 119 -4.89 6.97 -8.66
N ASN A 120 -4.67 6.92 -7.35
CA ASN A 120 -5.67 6.50 -6.37
C ASN A 120 -6.91 7.41 -6.38
N ASP A 121 -6.73 8.72 -6.49
CA ASP A 121 -7.84 9.69 -6.60
C ASP A 121 -8.67 9.48 -7.87
N MET A 122 -8.02 9.11 -8.99
CA MET A 122 -8.75 8.77 -10.22
C MET A 122 -9.64 7.54 -10.03
N TYR A 123 -9.17 6.51 -9.30
CA TYR A 123 -9.98 5.35 -8.94
C TYR A 123 -11.09 5.69 -7.94
N LEU A 124 -10.79 6.56 -6.96
CA LEU A 124 -11.79 7.04 -6.00
C LEU A 124 -12.95 7.76 -6.71
N LYS A 125 -12.65 8.63 -7.66
CA LYS A 125 -13.66 9.37 -8.46
C LYS A 125 -14.54 8.45 -9.32
N LYS A 126 -14.07 7.26 -9.64
CA LYS A 126 -14.85 6.22 -10.33
C LYS A 126 -15.63 5.31 -9.37
N ASP A 127 -15.52 5.51 -8.07
CA ASP A 127 -16.02 4.60 -7.04
C ASP A 127 -15.42 3.18 -7.14
N GLU A 128 -14.18 3.09 -7.58
CA GLU A 128 -13.43 1.84 -7.78
C GLU A 128 -12.25 1.67 -6.80
N LEU A 129 -12.12 2.54 -5.77
CA LEU A 129 -11.08 2.47 -4.74
C LEU A 129 -11.64 1.98 -3.41
N ASP A 130 -11.10 0.90 -2.90
CA ASP A 130 -11.31 0.44 -1.53
C ASP A 130 -10.11 0.79 -0.66
N VAL A 131 -10.35 1.29 0.54
CA VAL A 131 -9.32 1.53 1.55
C VAL A 131 -9.53 0.55 2.70
N GLN A 132 -8.57 -0.35 2.88
CA GLN A 132 -8.55 -1.32 3.99
C GLN A 132 -7.72 -0.75 5.14
N LEU A 133 -8.34 -0.47 6.28
CA LEU A 133 -7.61 -0.01 7.46
C LEU A 133 -6.88 -1.16 8.13
N LEU A 134 -5.57 -0.98 8.35
CA LEU A 134 -4.76 -1.83 9.21
C LEU A 134 -4.93 -1.33 10.65
N GLY A 135 -5.66 -2.12 11.45
CA GLY A 135 -6.00 -1.76 12.82
C GLY A 135 -4.90 -2.07 13.84
N ARG A 136 -5.26 -2.01 15.11
CA ARG A 136 -4.38 -2.41 16.21
C ARG A 136 -3.92 -3.85 16.05
N GLY A 137 -2.65 -4.12 16.33
CA GLY A 137 -2.04 -5.43 16.13
C GLY A 137 -1.32 -5.57 14.79
N PHE A 138 -1.38 -4.54 13.94
CA PHE A 138 -0.48 -4.38 12.80
C PHE A 138 0.64 -3.41 13.14
N ALA A 139 1.82 -3.68 12.58
CA ALA A 139 2.90 -2.74 12.47
C ALA A 139 3.19 -2.51 10.98
N TRP A 140 3.22 -1.26 10.58
CA TRP A 140 3.74 -0.82 9.30
C TRP A 140 4.94 0.07 9.56
N LEU A 141 6.06 -0.26 8.92
CA LEU A 141 7.32 0.43 9.08
C LEU A 141 7.78 0.88 7.69
N ASP A 142 7.96 2.18 7.54
CA ASP A 142 8.55 2.81 6.36
C ASP A 142 10.02 3.10 6.68
N THR A 143 10.94 2.42 6.00
CA THR A 143 12.39 2.51 6.27
C THR A 143 13.08 3.58 5.42
N GLY A 144 12.36 4.61 4.99
CA GLY A 144 12.85 5.66 4.10
C GLY A 144 13.84 6.64 4.74
N THR A 145 14.07 6.59 6.06
CA THR A 145 15.08 7.39 6.76
C THR A 145 16.02 6.51 7.57
N MET A 146 17.22 7.04 7.91
CA MET A 146 18.17 6.29 8.76
C MET A 146 17.57 5.93 10.12
N GLU A 147 16.81 6.82 10.73
CA GLU A 147 16.16 6.60 12.01
C GLU A 147 15.10 5.50 11.90
N SER A 148 14.18 5.61 10.94
CA SER A 148 13.14 4.61 10.74
C SER A 148 13.68 3.23 10.33
N LEU A 149 14.84 3.17 9.65
CA LEU A 149 15.53 1.92 9.36
C LEU A 149 16.05 1.25 10.65
N VAL A 150 16.61 2.02 11.58
CA VAL A 150 17.06 1.50 12.90
C VAL A 150 15.88 0.99 13.71
N ASP A 151 14.79 1.76 13.77
CA ASP A 151 13.56 1.38 14.46
C ASP A 151 12.98 0.07 13.90
N ALA A 152 12.97 -0.07 12.58
CA ALA A 152 12.52 -1.28 11.91
C ALA A 152 13.42 -2.49 12.23
N ALA A 153 14.73 -2.31 12.25
CA ALA A 153 15.68 -3.36 12.62
C ALA A 153 15.47 -3.81 14.07
N ASP A 154 15.27 -2.88 15.00
CA ASP A 154 15.00 -3.20 16.40
C ASP A 154 13.65 -3.89 16.58
N PHE A 155 12.63 -3.46 15.86
CA PHE A 155 11.32 -4.13 15.86
C PHE A 155 11.44 -5.59 15.39
N VAL A 156 12.07 -5.83 14.24
CA VAL A 156 12.29 -7.17 13.69
C VAL A 156 13.05 -8.04 14.69
N ARG A 157 14.18 -7.54 15.20
CA ARG A 157 15.00 -8.24 16.18
C ARG A 157 14.21 -8.61 17.45
N MET A 158 13.38 -7.69 17.96
CA MET A 158 12.57 -7.90 19.15
C MET A 158 11.53 -8.99 18.93
N VAL A 159 10.78 -8.91 17.83
CA VAL A 159 9.74 -9.89 17.51
C VAL A 159 10.33 -11.28 17.30
N GLU A 160 11.39 -11.41 16.49
CA GLU A 160 12.05 -12.70 16.25
C GLU A 160 12.61 -13.30 17.54
N LYS A 161 13.26 -12.48 18.37
CA LYS A 161 13.79 -12.94 19.66
C LYS A 161 12.69 -13.45 20.61
N ARG A 162 11.52 -12.81 20.61
CA ARG A 162 10.41 -13.18 21.49
C ARG A 162 9.61 -14.39 20.98
N GLN A 163 9.42 -14.49 19.69
CA GLN A 163 8.63 -15.56 19.09
C GLN A 163 9.46 -16.78 18.70
N GLY A 164 10.78 -16.63 18.55
CA GLY A 164 11.67 -17.72 18.14
C GLY A 164 11.51 -18.10 16.66
N ILE A 165 10.85 -17.25 15.86
CA ILE A 165 10.62 -17.47 14.42
C ILE A 165 11.02 -16.23 13.64
N LYS A 166 11.27 -16.38 12.35
CA LYS A 166 11.53 -15.28 11.44
C LYS A 166 10.24 -14.51 11.12
N ILE A 167 10.33 -13.18 11.04
CA ILE A 167 9.19 -12.35 10.58
C ILE A 167 8.86 -12.67 9.11
N SER A 168 9.92 -12.83 8.29
CA SER A 168 9.79 -13.22 6.90
C SER A 168 10.91 -14.20 6.55
N ALA A 169 10.53 -15.35 6.06
CA ALA A 169 11.41 -16.36 5.50
C ALA A 169 10.78 -16.84 4.19
N PRO A 170 11.19 -16.29 3.03
CA PRO A 170 10.60 -16.62 1.74
C PRO A 170 10.61 -18.12 1.44
N GLU A 171 11.67 -18.83 1.85
CA GLU A 171 11.80 -20.27 1.73
C GLU A 171 10.77 -21.04 2.58
N GLU A 172 10.48 -20.58 3.80
CA GLU A 172 9.45 -21.19 4.65
C GLU A 172 8.06 -20.97 4.06
N ILE A 173 7.80 -19.76 3.54
CA ILE A 173 6.54 -19.41 2.88
C ILE A 173 6.37 -20.29 1.64
N ALA A 174 7.38 -20.39 0.79
CA ALA A 174 7.35 -21.19 -0.43
C ALA A 174 7.10 -22.66 -0.13
N PHE A 175 7.80 -23.23 0.87
CA PHE A 175 7.58 -24.59 1.34
C PHE A 175 6.15 -24.81 1.86
N LYS A 176 5.65 -23.90 2.70
CA LYS A 176 4.31 -23.99 3.30
C LYS A 176 3.20 -23.97 2.24
N TYR A 177 3.41 -23.26 1.14
CA TYR A 177 2.44 -23.17 0.03
C TYR A 177 2.71 -24.21 -1.08
N GLY A 178 3.72 -25.07 -0.92
CA GLY A 178 4.03 -26.13 -1.88
C GLY A 178 4.63 -25.62 -3.20
N TRP A 179 5.32 -24.48 -3.16
CA TRP A 179 6.02 -23.92 -4.32
C TRP A 179 7.42 -24.51 -4.51
N ILE A 180 7.98 -25.04 -3.43
CA ILE A 180 9.24 -25.81 -3.38
C ILE A 180 9.08 -27.01 -2.45
#